data_41a8bc7ee7f6f64ac4c6a57977fea74b
#
_entry.id   41a8bc7ee7f6f64ac4c6a57977fea74b
#
_cell.length_a   1.000
_cell.length_b   1.000
_cell.length_c   1.000
_cell.angle_alpha   90.00
_cell.angle_beta   90.00
_cell.angle_gamma   90.00
#
_symmetry.space_group_name_H-M   'P 1'
#
loop_
_entity.id
_entity.type
_entity.pdbx_description
1 polymer ?
#
loop_
_entity_poly.entity_id
_entity_poly.type
_entity_poly.pdbx_seq_one_letter_code
_entity_poly.pdbx_strand_id
1 'polypeptide(L)'
;MSDADGLATYEYIANHIGSCEEDMDFLIDNMARVDLTGQFVISAARYLFAIDNGRFADAIGRLVQLGIDKDRERRYLGAMMEQFYGADYAARADELSAADDNFRRIYKRLFPASAM
;
A
#
# COMPACT_ATOMS: atom_id res chain seq x y z
N MET A 1 18.59 0.94 -9.53
CA MET A 1 18.20 -0.46 -9.68
C MET A 1 17.40 -0.64 -10.96
N SER A 2 17.76 -1.62 -11.76
CA SER A 2 17.06 -1.93 -13.01
C SER A 2 15.81 -2.76 -12.70
N ASP A 3 14.65 -2.28 -13.12
CA ASP A 3 13.38 -2.91 -12.82
C ASP A 3 12.37 -2.47 -13.89
N ALA A 4 11.63 -3.41 -14.45
CA ALA A 4 10.68 -3.13 -15.53
C ALA A 4 9.31 -2.67 -15.01
N ASP A 5 8.86 -3.18 -13.86
CA ASP A 5 7.48 -3.00 -13.40
C ASP A 5 7.32 -2.89 -11.87
N GLY A 6 8.38 -3.02 -11.12
CA GLY A 6 8.36 -2.98 -9.66
C GLY A 6 8.60 -4.32 -8.99
N LEU A 7 8.56 -5.42 -9.73
CA LEU A 7 8.75 -6.75 -9.14
C LEU A 7 10.15 -6.92 -8.55
N ALA A 8 11.19 -6.53 -9.28
CA ALA A 8 12.56 -6.69 -8.81
C ALA A 8 12.81 -5.88 -7.54
N THR A 9 12.27 -4.67 -7.47
CA THR A 9 12.39 -3.83 -6.28
C THR A 9 11.63 -4.43 -5.10
N TYR A 10 10.43 -4.93 -5.33
CA TYR A 10 9.65 -5.62 -4.30
C TYR A 10 10.42 -6.84 -3.76
N GLU A 11 10.96 -7.67 -4.65
CA GLU A 11 11.73 -8.85 -4.25
C GLU A 11 12.99 -8.46 -3.46
N TYR A 12 13.63 -7.35 -3.85
CA TYR A 12 14.79 -6.85 -3.09
C TYR A 12 14.40 -6.50 -1.66
N ILE A 13 13.30 -5.77 -1.49
CA ILE A 13 12.80 -5.42 -0.15
C ILE A 13 12.53 -6.68 0.67
N ALA A 14 11.82 -7.64 0.08
CA ALA A 14 11.46 -8.87 0.78
C ALA A 14 12.70 -9.69 1.18
N ASN A 15 13.70 -9.76 0.30
CA ASN A 15 14.89 -10.56 0.54
C ASN A 15 15.91 -9.87 1.47
N HIS A 16 15.78 -8.56 1.69
CA HIS A 16 16.72 -7.77 2.49
C HIS A 16 16.03 -7.02 3.61
N ILE A 17 14.94 -7.57 4.13
CA ILE A 17 14.08 -6.87 5.09
C ILE A 17 14.81 -6.46 6.37
N GLY A 18 15.85 -7.19 6.75
CA GLY A 18 16.63 -6.86 7.94
C GLY A 18 17.66 -5.76 7.73
N SER A 19 17.92 -5.34 6.48
CA SER A 19 19.03 -4.42 6.18
C SER A 19 18.71 -3.37 5.12
N CYS A 20 17.46 -3.28 4.63
CA CYS A 20 17.13 -2.36 3.55
C CYS A 20 16.53 -1.03 4.03
N GLU A 21 16.44 -0.78 5.32
CA GLU A 21 15.78 0.43 5.83
C GLU A 21 16.48 1.72 5.37
N GLU A 22 17.79 1.72 5.31
CA GLU A 22 18.54 2.90 4.88
C GLU A 22 18.27 3.24 3.41
N ASP A 23 17.95 2.22 2.60
CA ASP A 23 17.69 2.38 1.18
C ASP A 23 16.20 2.48 0.86
N MET A 24 15.34 2.45 1.88
CA MET A 24 13.89 2.34 1.67
C MET A 24 13.34 3.47 0.81
N ASP A 25 13.75 4.70 1.05
CA ASP A 25 13.27 5.84 0.25
C ASP A 25 13.65 5.69 -1.22
N PHE A 26 14.88 5.27 -1.49
CA PHE A 26 15.34 5.01 -2.86
C PHE A 26 14.53 3.89 -3.51
N LEU A 27 14.27 2.81 -2.76
CA LEU A 27 13.54 1.66 -3.28
C LEU A 27 12.09 2.03 -3.59
N ILE A 28 11.43 2.78 -2.71
CA ILE A 28 10.06 3.25 -2.93
C ILE A 28 10.01 4.18 -4.14
N ASP A 29 10.96 5.11 -4.26
CA ASP A 29 11.02 6.02 -5.41
C ASP A 29 11.19 5.25 -6.71
N ASN A 30 12.00 4.18 -6.70
CA ASN A 30 12.19 3.35 -7.87
C ASN A 30 10.89 2.63 -8.26
N MET A 31 10.18 2.04 -7.29
CA MET A 31 8.87 1.44 -7.56
C MET A 31 7.85 2.45 -8.06
N ALA A 32 7.84 3.65 -7.47
CA ALA A 32 6.93 4.72 -7.90
C ALA A 32 7.11 5.06 -9.37
N ARG A 33 8.35 4.98 -9.87
CA ARG A 33 8.66 5.30 -11.25
C ARG A 33 8.25 4.19 -12.22
N VAL A 34 8.40 2.93 -11.85
CA VAL A 34 8.24 1.80 -12.77
C VAL A 34 6.94 1.02 -12.62
N ASP A 35 6.31 1.05 -11.46
CA ASP A 35 5.05 0.35 -11.22
C ASP A 35 3.88 1.20 -11.72
N LEU A 36 3.25 0.78 -12.81
CA LEU A 36 2.18 1.53 -13.44
C LEU A 36 0.79 1.14 -12.94
N THR A 37 0.66 0.00 -12.27
CA THR A 37 -0.64 -0.54 -11.86
C THR A 37 -0.89 -0.46 -10.36
N GLY A 38 0.16 -0.26 -9.57
CA GLY A 38 0.08 -0.30 -8.11
C GLY A 38 0.28 -1.68 -7.51
N GLN A 39 0.42 -2.71 -8.33
CA GLN A 39 0.55 -4.09 -7.85
C GLN A 39 1.69 -4.25 -6.85
N PHE A 40 2.86 -3.75 -7.18
CA PHE A 40 4.05 -4.01 -6.36
C PHE A 40 4.21 -3.04 -5.21
N VAL A 41 3.78 -1.77 -5.37
CA VAL A 41 3.76 -0.86 -4.22
C VAL A 41 2.78 -1.35 -3.16
N ILE A 42 1.62 -1.88 -3.56
CA ILE A 42 0.66 -2.44 -2.62
C ILE A 42 1.18 -3.74 -2.01
N SER A 43 1.79 -4.62 -2.82
CA SER A 43 2.40 -5.84 -2.30
C SER A 43 3.48 -5.55 -1.27
N ALA A 44 4.32 -4.53 -1.53
CA ALA A 44 5.34 -4.11 -0.58
C ALA A 44 4.73 -3.56 0.71
N ALA A 45 3.68 -2.73 0.61
CA ALA A 45 2.99 -2.21 1.79
C ALA A 45 2.43 -3.34 2.64
N ARG A 46 1.82 -4.34 2.02
CA ARG A 46 1.26 -5.49 2.71
C ARG A 46 2.34 -6.33 3.38
N TYR A 47 3.45 -6.53 2.70
CA TYR A 47 4.58 -7.28 3.24
C TYR A 47 5.15 -6.60 4.48
N LEU A 48 5.44 -5.30 4.39
CA LEU A 48 5.98 -4.54 5.51
C LEU A 48 5.01 -4.49 6.69
N PHE A 49 3.72 -4.38 6.41
CA PHE A 49 2.69 -4.40 7.44
C PHE A 49 2.69 -5.74 8.20
N ALA A 50 2.82 -6.85 7.49
CA ALA A 50 2.84 -8.18 8.09
C ALA A 50 4.12 -8.42 8.91
N ILE A 51 5.24 -7.83 8.50
CA ILE A 51 6.51 -7.99 9.22
C ILE A 51 6.51 -7.15 10.51
N ASP A 52 6.27 -5.83 10.38
CA ASP A 52 6.26 -4.94 11.55
C ASP A 52 5.66 -3.59 11.12
N ASN A 53 4.37 -3.40 11.33
CA ASN A 53 3.70 -2.19 10.87
C ASN A 53 4.11 -0.93 11.65
N GLY A 54 4.62 -1.08 12.85
CA GLY A 54 5.13 0.06 13.62
C GLY A 54 6.49 0.53 13.12
N ARG A 55 7.39 -0.43 12.91
CA ARG A 55 8.75 -0.16 12.44
C ARG A 55 8.75 0.47 11.05
N PHE A 56 7.88 0.00 10.17
CA PHE A 56 7.83 0.44 8.78
C PHE A 56 6.66 1.39 8.48
N ALA A 57 6.12 2.06 9.53
CA ALA A 57 4.92 2.89 9.37
C ALA A 57 5.08 3.96 8.29
N ASP A 58 6.21 4.66 8.24
CA ASP A 58 6.44 5.72 7.24
C ASP A 58 6.50 5.15 5.83
N ALA A 59 7.23 4.03 5.65
CA ALA A 59 7.34 3.38 4.34
C ALA A 59 5.97 2.88 3.88
N ILE A 60 5.21 2.24 4.78
CA ILE A 60 3.86 1.75 4.49
C ILE A 60 2.98 2.91 4.05
N GLY A 61 3.02 4.03 4.77
CA GLY A 61 2.22 5.22 4.43
C GLY A 61 2.52 5.72 3.02
N ARG A 62 3.80 5.81 2.63
CA ARG A 62 4.18 6.23 1.28
C ARG A 62 3.71 5.24 0.21
N LEU A 63 3.87 3.95 0.47
CA LEU A 63 3.46 2.92 -0.47
C LEU A 63 1.93 2.90 -0.64
N VAL A 64 1.19 3.09 0.43
CA VAL A 64 -0.28 3.17 0.38
C VAL A 64 -0.72 4.37 -0.48
N GLN A 65 -0.10 5.53 -0.31
CA GLN A 65 -0.42 6.70 -1.14
C GLN A 65 -0.19 6.41 -2.62
N LEU A 66 0.93 5.78 -2.95
CA LEU A 66 1.22 5.39 -4.32
C LEU A 66 0.20 4.39 -4.85
N GLY A 67 -0.20 3.43 -4.01
CA GLY A 67 -1.21 2.45 -4.39
C GLY A 67 -2.56 3.09 -4.69
N ILE A 68 -2.98 4.05 -3.88
CA ILE A 68 -4.22 4.80 -4.10
C ILE A 68 -4.17 5.50 -5.46
N ASP A 69 -3.04 6.10 -5.80
CA ASP A 69 -2.90 6.84 -7.04
C ASP A 69 -2.79 5.94 -8.27
N LYS A 70 -2.18 4.76 -8.12
CA LYS A 70 -1.84 3.87 -9.24
C LYS A 70 -2.89 2.81 -9.53
N ASP A 71 -3.54 2.25 -8.51
CA ASP A 71 -4.50 1.14 -8.67
C ASP A 71 -5.88 1.66 -9.07
N ARG A 72 -5.95 2.24 -10.26
CA ARG A 72 -7.18 2.85 -10.77
C ARG A 72 -8.27 1.83 -11.06
N GLU A 73 -7.89 0.60 -11.35
CA GLU A 73 -8.83 -0.48 -11.63
C GLU A 73 -9.29 -1.22 -10.38
N ARG A 74 -8.81 -0.82 -9.21
CA ARG A 74 -9.20 -1.37 -7.90
C ARG A 74 -8.92 -2.87 -7.78
N ARG A 75 -7.79 -3.31 -8.35
CA ARG A 75 -7.43 -4.73 -8.35
C ARG A 75 -6.78 -5.19 -7.05
N TYR A 76 -6.05 -4.29 -6.37
CA TYR A 76 -5.18 -4.67 -5.25
C TYR A 76 -5.57 -4.04 -3.93
N LEU A 77 -6.28 -2.91 -3.96
CA LEU A 77 -6.64 -2.15 -2.75
C LEU A 77 -7.56 -2.94 -1.81
N GLY A 78 -8.48 -3.74 -2.37
CA GLY A 78 -9.46 -4.46 -1.56
C GLY A 78 -8.83 -5.43 -0.57
N ALA A 79 -7.87 -6.24 -1.05
CA ALA A 79 -7.20 -7.20 -0.18
C ALA A 79 -6.34 -6.51 0.89
N MET A 80 -5.73 -5.37 0.55
CA MET A 80 -4.98 -4.57 1.50
C MET A 80 -5.90 -4.02 2.59
N MET A 81 -7.11 -3.58 2.22
CA MET A 81 -8.08 -3.07 3.19
C MET A 81 -8.46 -4.13 4.24
N GLU A 82 -8.71 -5.34 3.81
CA GLU A 82 -9.04 -6.43 4.74
C GLU A 82 -7.89 -6.70 5.69
N GLN A 83 -6.66 -6.71 5.19
CA GLN A 83 -5.47 -6.95 6.00
C GLN A 83 -5.24 -5.83 7.02
N PHE A 84 -5.35 -4.57 6.58
CA PHE A 84 -5.00 -3.42 7.41
C PHE A 84 -6.07 -3.08 8.43
N TYR A 85 -7.34 -3.29 8.11
CA TYR A 85 -8.46 -2.79 8.91
C TYR A 85 -9.42 -3.88 9.38
N GLY A 86 -9.23 -5.13 8.93
CA GLY A 86 -10.10 -6.26 9.28
C GLY A 86 -11.16 -6.52 8.22
N ALA A 87 -11.67 -7.76 8.20
CA ALA A 87 -12.67 -8.17 7.20
C ALA A 87 -14.00 -7.41 7.37
N ASP A 88 -14.25 -6.83 8.54
CA ASP A 88 -15.46 -6.08 8.86
C ASP A 88 -15.33 -4.57 8.59
N TYR A 89 -14.32 -4.14 7.85
CA TYR A 89 -14.03 -2.72 7.66
C TYR A 89 -15.22 -1.94 7.09
N ALA A 90 -16.04 -2.57 6.24
CA ALA A 90 -17.19 -1.89 5.65
C ALA A 90 -18.25 -1.54 6.70
N ALA A 91 -18.44 -2.40 7.70
CA ALA A 91 -19.36 -2.14 8.79
C ALA A 91 -18.86 -1.03 9.73
N ARG A 92 -17.55 -0.75 9.72
CA ARG A 92 -16.92 0.27 10.55
C ARG A 92 -16.46 1.48 9.74
N ALA A 93 -17.01 1.66 8.54
CA ALA A 93 -16.52 2.64 7.58
C ALA A 93 -16.57 4.08 8.10
N ASP A 94 -17.63 4.45 8.83
CA ASP A 94 -17.75 5.83 9.36
C ASP A 94 -16.67 6.11 10.40
N GLU A 95 -16.47 5.18 11.32
CA GLU A 95 -15.45 5.28 12.36
C GLU A 95 -14.04 5.34 11.75
N LEU A 96 -13.75 4.43 10.83
CA LEU A 96 -12.43 4.34 10.21
C LEU A 96 -12.15 5.56 9.32
N SER A 97 -13.16 6.05 8.61
CA SER A 97 -12.99 7.24 7.75
C SER A 97 -12.71 8.50 8.56
N ALA A 98 -13.30 8.61 9.74
CA ALA A 98 -13.05 9.75 10.62
C ALA A 98 -11.64 9.72 11.21
N ALA A 99 -11.09 8.53 11.43
CA ALA A 99 -9.79 8.35 12.07
C ALA A 99 -8.61 8.28 11.09
N ASP A 100 -8.86 7.91 9.83
CA ASP A 100 -7.79 7.58 8.88
C ASP A 100 -8.14 8.08 7.48
N ASP A 101 -7.42 9.09 7.02
CA ASP A 101 -7.66 9.71 5.71
C ASP A 101 -7.38 8.74 4.56
N ASN A 102 -6.37 7.89 4.70
CA ASN A 102 -6.08 6.87 3.67
C ASN A 102 -7.24 5.89 3.55
N PHE A 103 -7.80 5.46 4.69
CA PHE A 103 -8.99 4.59 4.66
C PHE A 103 -10.13 5.27 3.91
N ARG A 104 -10.40 6.53 4.23
CA ARG A 104 -11.49 7.29 3.60
C ARG A 104 -11.30 7.36 2.09
N ARG A 105 -10.08 7.65 1.62
CA ARG A 105 -9.78 7.75 0.19
C ARG A 105 -9.94 6.41 -0.52
N ILE A 106 -9.44 5.33 0.08
CA ILE A 106 -9.55 3.99 -0.49
C ILE A 106 -11.01 3.54 -0.51
N TYR A 107 -11.73 3.75 0.58
CA TYR A 107 -13.13 3.34 0.69
C TYR A 107 -13.99 4.02 -0.38
N LYS A 108 -13.78 5.30 -0.62
CA LYS A 108 -14.48 6.02 -1.69
C LYS A 108 -14.19 5.42 -3.06
N ARG A 109 -12.96 4.98 -3.27
CA ARG A 109 -12.57 4.36 -4.55
C ARG A 109 -13.24 3.01 -4.75
N LEU A 110 -13.30 2.19 -3.69
CA LEU A 110 -13.88 0.85 -3.77
C LEU A 110 -15.41 0.88 -3.81
N PHE A 111 -16.03 1.85 -3.17
CA PHE A 111 -17.48 1.96 -3.02
C PHE A 111 -17.96 3.37 -3.36
N PRO A 112 -17.88 3.79 -4.63
CA PRO A 112 -18.21 5.18 -5.00
C PRO A 112 -19.63 5.59 -4.65
N ALA A 113 -20.61 4.69 -4.78
CA ALA A 113 -22.00 4.98 -4.47
C ALA A 113 -22.22 5.24 -2.98
N SER A 114 -21.43 4.61 -2.11
CA SER A 114 -21.53 4.78 -0.66
C SER A 114 -20.89 6.08 -0.18
N ALA A 115 -20.08 6.72 -1.01
CA ALA A 115 -19.35 7.92 -0.66
C ALA A 115 -20.15 9.22 -0.84
N MET A 116 -21.34 9.09 -1.41
CA MET A 116 -22.19 10.25 -1.69
C MET A 116 -23.08 10.62 -0.51
#